data_042b855a620d6abd2d7629488947c4d5
#
_entry.id   042b855a620d6abd2d7629488947c4d5
#
_cell.length_a   1.000
_cell.length_b   1.000
_cell.length_c   1.000
_cell.angle_alpha   90.00
_cell.angle_beta   90.00
_cell.angle_gamma   90.00
#
_symmetry.space_group_name_H-M   'P 1'
#
loop_
_entity.id
_entity.type
_entity.pdbx_description
1 polymer ?
#
loop_
_entity_poly.entity_id
_entity_poly.type
_entity_poly.pdbx_seq_one_letter_code
_entity_poly.pdbx_strand_id
1 'polypeptide(L)'
;MNEQTVSGYEINENEIADIGGEQFKIVHKVGVLEQSLIDAGLVDIEVIIPGIYVDLKYSSTDNFFGQDVYGDLTRCYLQPIVAEMLKKSHEKLQEEHPELTFLIYDGVRPQSVQQILWDNLDKPDSIKPLYVANPQIGGLHNFGVAVDLTLAYADNGEALDMGTGYDYFGYPAYPDREKQMLNEGKITEEHIANRKILRKVMKHGGFSGIGSEWWHFNAFSRKEAAEKFGMVK
;
A
#
# COMPACT_ATOMS: atom_id res chain seq x y z
N MET A 1 -5.56 32.15 -27.26
CA MET A 1 -5.04 31.45 -26.07
C MET A 1 -5.91 31.88 -24.90
N ASN A 2 -6.89 31.03 -24.53
CA ASN A 2 -7.76 31.28 -23.39
C ASN A 2 -7.26 30.43 -22.24
N GLU A 3 -6.59 31.05 -21.28
CA GLU A 3 -6.34 30.49 -19.99
C GLU A 3 -7.63 30.52 -19.17
N GLN A 4 -8.29 29.38 -19.03
CA GLN A 4 -9.26 29.17 -17.97
C GLN A 4 -8.56 28.46 -16.84
N THR A 5 -8.09 29.23 -15.87
CA THR A 5 -7.65 28.71 -14.57
C THR A 5 -8.87 28.23 -13.80
N VAL A 6 -9.00 26.91 -13.67
CA VAL A 6 -9.92 26.28 -12.71
C VAL A 6 -9.11 25.96 -11.46
N SER A 7 -9.50 26.54 -10.34
CA SER A 7 -8.83 26.42 -9.02
C SER A 7 -8.80 24.93 -8.59
N GLY A 8 -7.62 24.45 -8.17
CA GLY A 8 -7.44 23.13 -7.55
C GLY A 8 -6.58 22.13 -8.34
N TYR A 9 -5.65 22.61 -9.18
CA TYR A 9 -4.74 21.72 -9.91
C TYR A 9 -3.29 22.10 -9.63
N GLU A 10 -2.49 21.16 -9.06
CA GLU A 10 -1.04 21.21 -9.22
C GLU A 10 -0.67 20.44 -10.48
N ILE A 11 0.13 21.09 -11.33
CA ILE A 11 0.59 20.52 -12.59
C ILE A 11 1.88 19.78 -12.27
N ASN A 12 1.89 18.44 -12.34
CA ASN A 12 3.14 17.70 -12.41
C ASN A 12 3.73 17.89 -13.83
N GLU A 13 4.80 18.69 -13.95
CA GLU A 13 5.33 19.16 -15.24
C GLU A 13 5.97 18.08 -16.11
N ASN A 14 6.02 16.81 -15.66
CA ASN A 14 6.89 15.78 -16.22
C ASN A 14 6.19 14.61 -16.93
N GLU A 15 4.87 14.49 -16.91
CA GLU A 15 4.18 13.43 -17.65
C GLU A 15 3.66 13.95 -19.00
N ILE A 16 4.29 13.48 -20.09
CA ILE A 16 3.88 13.75 -21.47
C ILE A 16 3.50 12.41 -22.12
N ALA A 17 2.24 12.26 -22.51
CA ALA A 17 1.81 11.14 -23.35
C ALA A 17 1.91 11.52 -24.83
N ASP A 18 2.53 10.68 -25.65
CA ASP A 18 2.51 10.78 -27.11
C ASP A 18 1.36 9.87 -27.62
N ILE A 19 0.32 10.52 -28.18
CA ILE A 19 -0.80 9.82 -28.77
C ILE A 19 -0.90 10.24 -30.24
N GLY A 20 -0.49 9.35 -31.13
CA GLY A 20 -0.57 9.58 -32.57
C GLY A 20 0.34 10.69 -33.12
N GLY A 21 1.47 10.96 -32.45
CA GLY A 21 2.45 12.01 -32.83
C GLY A 21 2.12 13.38 -32.23
N GLU A 22 1.10 13.50 -31.42
CA GLU A 22 0.79 14.70 -30.64
C GLU A 22 1.17 14.50 -29.18
N GLN A 23 1.86 15.47 -28.59
CA GLN A 23 2.26 15.46 -27.19
C GLN A 23 1.13 16.05 -26.32
N PHE A 24 0.60 15.23 -25.41
CA PHE A 24 -0.39 15.65 -24.44
C PHE A 24 0.25 15.71 -23.06
N LYS A 25 0.03 16.82 -22.35
CA LYS A 25 0.40 16.94 -20.95
C LYS A 25 -0.65 16.21 -20.13
N ILE A 26 -0.25 15.14 -19.43
CA ILE A 26 -1.13 14.46 -18.46
C ILE A 26 -1.21 15.35 -17.22
N VAL A 27 -2.39 15.87 -16.96
CA VAL A 27 -2.67 16.64 -15.72
C VAL A 27 -3.36 15.69 -14.75
N HIS A 28 -2.66 15.28 -13.72
CA HIS A 28 -3.28 14.55 -12.61
C HIS A 28 -4.18 15.53 -11.83
N LYS A 29 -5.47 15.18 -11.72
CA LYS A 29 -6.41 15.96 -10.91
C LYS A 29 -6.33 15.47 -9.46
N VAL A 30 -5.80 16.31 -8.59
CA VAL A 30 -5.78 16.06 -7.17
C VAL A 30 -7.20 16.10 -6.61
N GLY A 31 -7.66 14.98 -6.05
CA GLY A 31 -8.96 14.86 -5.39
C GLY A 31 -8.94 15.45 -3.97
N VAL A 32 -10.13 15.55 -3.36
CA VAL A 32 -10.27 16.11 -2.00
C VAL A 32 -9.51 15.27 -0.97
N LEU A 33 -9.61 13.94 -1.07
CA LEU A 33 -8.90 13.04 -0.17
C LEU A 33 -7.39 13.17 -0.37
N GLU A 34 -6.92 13.13 -1.59
CA GLU A 34 -5.50 13.26 -1.92
C GLU A 34 -4.92 14.58 -1.44
N GLN A 35 -5.63 15.71 -1.64
CA GLN A 35 -5.20 17.01 -1.13
C GLN A 35 -5.04 16.99 0.39
N SER A 36 -5.93 16.33 1.12
CA SER A 36 -5.82 16.20 2.57
C SER A 36 -4.57 15.43 3.02
N LEU A 37 -4.13 14.45 2.23
CA LEU A 37 -2.89 13.69 2.47
C LEU A 37 -1.66 14.56 2.23
N ILE A 38 -1.66 15.34 1.15
CA ILE A 38 -0.60 16.30 0.84
C ILE A 38 -0.50 17.37 1.94
N ASP A 39 -1.63 17.94 2.34
CA ASP A 39 -1.70 18.96 3.41
C ASP A 39 -1.24 18.40 4.76
N ALA A 40 -1.41 17.09 5.00
CA ALA A 40 -0.88 16.41 6.17
C ALA A 40 0.64 16.13 6.10
N GLY A 41 1.30 16.53 5.01
CA GLY A 41 2.74 16.39 4.81
C GLY A 41 3.19 14.99 4.38
N LEU A 42 2.28 14.16 3.89
CA LEU A 42 2.58 12.86 3.32
C LEU A 42 3.13 13.02 1.90
N VAL A 43 3.93 12.06 1.45
CA VAL A 43 4.55 12.08 0.13
C VAL A 43 4.06 10.93 -0.74
N ASP A 44 3.88 11.22 -2.01
CA ASP A 44 3.59 10.22 -3.04
C ASP A 44 4.82 9.32 -3.24
N ILE A 45 4.65 8.02 -3.02
CA ILE A 45 5.76 7.06 -3.09
C ILE A 45 6.22 6.77 -4.50
N GLU A 46 5.39 6.96 -5.53
CA GLU A 46 5.79 6.78 -6.93
C GLU A 46 6.79 7.85 -7.36
N VAL A 47 6.69 9.06 -6.77
CA VAL A 47 7.68 10.14 -6.99
C VAL A 47 9.01 9.82 -6.30
N ILE A 48 8.97 9.20 -5.11
CA ILE A 48 10.17 8.87 -4.32
C ILE A 48 10.87 7.63 -4.86
N ILE A 49 10.11 6.68 -5.42
CA ILE A 49 10.59 5.36 -5.88
C ILE A 49 10.07 5.11 -7.30
N PRO A 50 10.70 5.69 -8.33
CA PRO A 50 10.29 5.44 -9.70
C PRO A 50 10.40 3.95 -10.08
N GLY A 51 9.41 3.45 -10.82
CA GLY A 51 9.41 2.07 -11.32
C GLY A 51 8.72 1.05 -10.41
N ILE A 52 8.08 1.48 -9.32
CA ILE A 52 7.11 0.66 -8.60
C ILE A 52 5.74 0.74 -9.28
N TYR A 53 4.87 -0.22 -8.98
CA TYR A 53 3.47 -0.19 -9.38
C TYR A 53 2.58 0.08 -8.17
N VAL A 54 1.46 0.74 -8.40
CA VAL A 54 0.44 1.02 -7.37
C VAL A 54 -0.91 0.50 -7.87
N ASP A 55 -1.54 -0.35 -7.08
CA ASP A 55 -2.90 -0.88 -7.26
C ASP A 55 -3.62 -0.79 -5.92
N LEU A 56 -4.04 0.43 -5.55
CA LEU A 56 -4.74 0.67 -4.30
C LEU A 56 -6.05 -0.13 -4.27
N LYS A 57 -6.08 -1.21 -3.52
CA LYS A 57 -7.21 -2.13 -3.48
C LYS A 57 -8.51 -1.48 -3.00
N TYR A 58 -8.41 -0.48 -2.15
CA TYR A 58 -9.57 0.27 -1.65
C TYR A 58 -10.05 1.39 -2.58
N SER A 59 -9.36 1.63 -3.70
CA SER A 59 -9.80 2.51 -4.80
C SER A 59 -10.62 1.78 -5.88
N SER A 60 -11.05 0.56 -5.59
CA SER A 60 -11.88 -0.26 -6.46
C SER A 60 -12.77 -1.19 -5.64
N THR A 61 -13.51 -2.06 -6.31
CA THR A 61 -14.28 -3.14 -5.65
C THR A 61 -13.48 -4.42 -5.44
N ASP A 62 -12.21 -4.47 -5.88
CA ASP A 62 -11.30 -5.63 -5.73
C ASP A 62 -10.62 -5.63 -4.36
N ASN A 63 -11.44 -5.71 -3.30
CA ASN A 63 -11.01 -5.81 -1.91
C ASN A 63 -12.02 -6.63 -1.10
N PHE A 64 -11.68 -6.96 0.15
CA PHE A 64 -12.56 -7.79 1.00
C PHE A 64 -13.91 -7.14 1.30
N PHE A 65 -13.98 -5.82 1.22
CA PHE A 65 -15.18 -5.04 1.49
C PHE A 65 -16.11 -4.93 0.27
N GLY A 66 -15.59 -5.16 -0.95
CA GLY A 66 -16.34 -5.14 -2.20
C GLY A 66 -16.83 -3.75 -2.62
N GLN A 67 -16.27 -2.67 -2.07
CA GLN A 67 -16.63 -1.29 -2.39
C GLN A 67 -15.38 -0.42 -2.52
N ASP A 68 -15.44 0.56 -3.40
CA ASP A 68 -14.50 1.66 -3.46
C ASP A 68 -14.77 2.61 -2.27
N VAL A 69 -13.74 2.80 -1.42
CA VAL A 69 -13.81 3.70 -0.26
C VAL A 69 -12.77 4.82 -0.31
N TYR A 70 -11.88 4.80 -1.30
CA TYR A 70 -10.92 5.85 -1.57
C TYR A 70 -11.36 6.85 -2.65
N GLY A 71 -12.39 6.48 -3.46
CA GLY A 71 -12.90 7.32 -4.53
C GLY A 71 -11.86 7.56 -5.62
N ASP A 72 -11.52 8.83 -5.85
CA ASP A 72 -10.57 9.23 -6.89
C ASP A 72 -9.09 9.15 -6.49
N LEU A 73 -8.76 8.65 -5.30
CA LEU A 73 -7.38 8.43 -4.87
C LEU A 73 -6.79 7.21 -5.59
N THR A 74 -5.80 7.43 -6.43
CA THR A 74 -5.09 6.37 -7.18
C THR A 74 -3.60 6.28 -6.85
N ARG A 75 -3.07 7.23 -6.07
CA ARG A 75 -1.67 7.32 -5.67
C ARG A 75 -1.50 6.92 -4.20
N CYS A 76 -0.39 6.29 -3.90
CA CYS A 76 -0.09 5.83 -2.54
C CYS A 76 0.78 6.83 -1.79
N TYR A 77 0.34 7.21 -0.60
CA TYR A 77 1.01 8.18 0.26
C TYR A 77 1.52 7.53 1.55
N LEU A 78 2.73 7.96 1.99
CA LEU A 78 3.33 7.56 3.26
C LEU A 78 3.96 8.78 3.96
N GLN A 79 4.32 8.62 5.24
CA GLN A 79 5.20 9.58 5.90
C GLN A 79 6.54 9.68 5.16
N PRO A 80 7.17 10.86 5.00
CA PRO A 80 8.42 11.02 4.23
C PRO A 80 9.52 10.05 4.67
N ILE A 81 9.70 9.87 5.98
CA ILE A 81 10.70 8.93 6.51
C ILE A 81 10.38 7.47 6.14
N VAL A 82 9.10 7.11 6.04
CA VAL A 82 8.66 5.75 5.69
C VAL A 82 8.86 5.51 4.18
N ALA A 83 8.60 6.50 3.36
CA ALA A 83 8.90 6.46 1.92
C ALA A 83 10.40 6.24 1.67
N GLU A 84 11.28 6.90 2.42
CA GLU A 84 12.73 6.68 2.34
C GLU A 84 13.15 5.28 2.83
N MET A 85 12.48 4.74 3.84
CA MET A 85 12.69 3.35 4.28
C MET A 85 12.26 2.36 3.18
N LEU A 86 11.12 2.61 2.53
CA LEU A 86 10.62 1.78 1.43
C LEU A 86 11.56 1.85 0.22
N LYS A 87 12.09 3.03 -0.09
CA LYS A 87 13.11 3.21 -1.13
C LYS A 87 14.34 2.34 -0.89
N LYS A 88 14.87 2.30 0.33
CA LYS A 88 15.98 1.41 0.69
C LYS A 88 15.64 -0.07 0.51
N SER A 89 14.39 -0.46 0.80
CA SER A 89 13.91 -1.82 0.55
C SER A 89 13.90 -2.13 -0.95
N HIS A 90 13.42 -1.18 -1.77
CA HIS A 90 13.36 -1.31 -3.22
C HIS A 90 14.76 -1.34 -3.85
N GLU A 91 15.69 -0.48 -3.42
CA GLU A 91 17.08 -0.49 -3.86
C GLU A 91 17.72 -1.86 -3.57
N LYS A 92 17.45 -2.44 -2.40
CA LYS A 92 17.91 -3.79 -2.06
C LYS A 92 17.28 -4.88 -2.91
N LEU A 93 16.00 -4.74 -3.26
CA LEU A 93 15.34 -5.65 -4.19
C LEU A 93 15.98 -5.59 -5.56
N GLN A 94 16.22 -4.40 -6.11
CA GLN A 94 16.84 -4.18 -7.42
C GLN A 94 18.28 -4.70 -7.48
N GLU A 95 19.02 -4.61 -6.37
CA GLU A 95 20.37 -5.17 -6.26
C GLU A 95 20.39 -6.70 -6.38
N GLU A 96 19.46 -7.39 -5.74
CA GLU A 96 19.43 -8.86 -5.65
C GLU A 96 18.55 -9.50 -6.76
N HIS A 97 17.50 -8.81 -7.19
CA HIS A 97 16.46 -9.27 -8.12
C HIS A 97 16.05 -8.13 -9.07
N PRO A 98 16.90 -7.75 -10.03
CA PRO A 98 16.61 -6.63 -10.95
C PRO A 98 15.39 -6.85 -11.85
N GLU A 99 14.93 -8.10 -11.98
CA GLU A 99 13.71 -8.47 -12.71
C GLU A 99 12.41 -8.20 -11.93
N LEU A 100 12.53 -7.88 -10.62
CA LEU A 100 11.38 -7.68 -9.72
C LEU A 100 11.28 -6.22 -9.29
N THR A 101 10.06 -5.80 -8.98
CA THR A 101 9.76 -4.51 -8.35
C THR A 101 8.66 -4.68 -7.29
N PHE A 102 8.25 -3.59 -6.65
CA PHE A 102 7.10 -3.60 -5.75
C PHE A 102 5.81 -3.29 -6.48
N LEU A 103 4.73 -3.96 -6.06
CA LEU A 103 3.35 -3.61 -6.34
C LEU A 103 2.66 -3.29 -5.01
N ILE A 104 2.24 -2.05 -4.86
CA ILE A 104 1.68 -1.51 -3.61
C ILE A 104 0.16 -1.65 -3.62
N TYR A 105 -0.40 -2.21 -2.54
CA TYR A 105 -1.83 -2.43 -2.36
C TYR A 105 -2.49 -1.41 -1.44
N ASP A 106 -1.76 -0.92 -0.41
CA ASP A 106 -2.25 0.10 0.51
C ASP A 106 -1.08 0.82 1.20
N GLY A 107 -1.30 2.08 1.57
CA GLY A 107 -0.36 2.91 2.33
C GLY A 107 -1.07 3.62 3.48
N VAL A 108 -1.09 4.96 3.47
CA VAL A 108 -1.92 5.69 4.43
C VAL A 108 -3.39 5.39 4.20
N ARG A 109 -4.09 5.03 5.28
CA ARG A 109 -5.54 4.89 5.31
C ARG A 109 -6.10 5.91 6.28
N PRO A 110 -6.76 6.99 5.82
CA PRO A 110 -7.34 7.99 6.70
C PRO A 110 -8.33 7.41 7.70
N GLN A 111 -8.45 8.06 8.85
CA GLN A 111 -9.39 7.62 9.90
C GLN A 111 -10.84 7.59 9.41
N SER A 112 -11.21 8.53 8.54
CA SER A 112 -12.52 8.59 7.89
C SER A 112 -12.82 7.33 7.07
N VAL A 113 -11.85 6.87 6.28
CA VAL A 113 -11.95 5.61 5.52
C VAL A 113 -11.99 4.40 6.44
N GLN A 114 -11.12 4.38 7.46
CA GLN A 114 -11.13 3.32 8.48
C GLN A 114 -12.49 3.21 9.18
N GLN A 115 -13.18 4.34 9.42
CA GLN A 115 -14.51 4.37 10.01
C GLN A 115 -15.55 3.76 9.05
N ILE A 116 -15.47 4.05 7.74
CA ILE A 116 -16.37 3.44 6.75
C ILE A 116 -16.21 1.92 6.73
N LEU A 117 -14.99 1.40 6.73
CA LEU A 117 -14.72 -0.03 6.78
C LEU A 117 -15.27 -0.66 8.06
N TRP A 118 -15.08 0.00 9.20
CA TRP A 118 -15.56 -0.49 10.50
C TRP A 118 -17.08 -0.54 10.59
N ASP A 119 -17.77 0.53 10.17
CA ASP A 119 -19.22 0.66 10.29
C ASP A 119 -19.97 -0.31 9.38
N ASN A 120 -19.40 -0.58 8.20
CA ASN A 120 -20.03 -1.43 7.20
C ASN A 120 -19.55 -2.90 7.24
N LEU A 121 -18.60 -3.24 8.11
CA LEU A 121 -18.18 -4.64 8.27
C LEU A 121 -19.28 -5.46 8.94
N ASP A 122 -19.87 -6.40 8.22
CA ASP A 122 -20.92 -7.32 8.71
C ASP A 122 -20.33 -8.38 9.66
N LYS A 123 -19.88 -7.91 10.81
CA LYS A 123 -19.36 -8.72 11.91
C LYS A 123 -19.76 -8.11 13.25
N PRO A 124 -19.97 -8.92 14.31
CA PRO A 124 -20.11 -8.42 15.66
C PRO A 124 -18.93 -7.55 16.09
N ASP A 125 -19.16 -6.46 16.81
CA ASP A 125 -18.10 -5.52 17.24
C ASP A 125 -16.96 -6.20 18.01
N SER A 126 -17.24 -7.29 18.72
CA SER A 126 -16.25 -8.05 19.47
C SER A 126 -15.19 -8.72 18.60
N ILE A 127 -15.48 -8.98 17.32
CA ILE A 127 -14.55 -9.63 16.39
C ILE A 127 -14.12 -8.72 15.24
N LYS A 128 -14.73 -7.54 15.05
CA LYS A 128 -14.29 -6.56 14.05
C LYS A 128 -12.77 -6.27 14.12
N PRO A 129 -12.15 -6.14 15.32
CA PRO A 129 -10.71 -5.88 15.41
C PRO A 129 -9.80 -6.94 14.80
N LEU A 130 -10.33 -8.12 14.47
CA LEU A 130 -9.58 -9.18 13.76
C LEU A 130 -9.46 -8.91 12.25
N TYR A 131 -10.29 -7.99 11.71
CA TYR A 131 -10.36 -7.66 10.29
C TYR A 131 -9.97 -6.21 10.02
N VAL A 132 -10.43 -5.29 10.85
CA VAL A 132 -10.26 -3.85 10.69
C VAL A 132 -9.90 -3.24 12.04
N ALA A 133 -8.84 -2.45 12.11
CA ALA A 133 -8.47 -1.77 13.35
C ALA A 133 -9.58 -0.81 13.80
N ASN A 134 -9.81 -0.72 15.12
CA ASN A 134 -10.79 0.22 15.66
C ASN A 134 -10.41 1.66 15.28
N PRO A 135 -11.25 2.41 14.55
CA PRO A 135 -10.93 3.75 14.04
C PRO A 135 -10.67 4.78 15.15
N GLN A 136 -11.23 4.61 16.35
CA GLN A 136 -10.99 5.52 17.48
C GLN A 136 -9.55 5.41 18.01
N ILE A 137 -8.97 4.23 17.89
CA ILE A 137 -7.62 3.95 18.35
C ILE A 137 -6.62 4.03 17.17
N GLY A 138 -7.08 3.79 15.95
CA GLY A 138 -6.34 3.73 14.70
C GLY A 138 -5.46 2.47 14.54
N GLY A 139 -5.13 2.09 13.34
CA GLY A 139 -4.05 1.17 12.97
C GLY A 139 -2.81 1.94 12.51
N LEU A 140 -1.72 1.24 12.15
CA LEU A 140 -0.50 1.90 11.69
C LEU A 140 -0.64 2.56 10.33
N HIS A 141 -1.56 2.08 9.48
CA HIS A 141 -1.96 2.76 8.24
C HIS A 141 -2.55 4.16 8.49
N ASN A 142 -3.29 4.35 9.60
CA ASN A 142 -3.86 5.67 9.91
C ASN A 142 -2.81 6.74 10.26
N PHE A 143 -1.58 6.33 10.55
CA PHE A 143 -0.44 7.23 10.77
C PHE A 143 0.45 7.37 9.53
N GLY A 144 0.16 6.66 8.43
CA GLY A 144 1.00 6.61 7.23
C GLY A 144 2.35 5.91 7.47
N VAL A 145 2.40 4.94 8.40
CA VAL A 145 3.62 4.23 8.80
C VAL A 145 3.54 2.71 8.61
N ALA A 146 2.56 2.25 7.87
CA ALA A 146 2.44 0.87 7.40
C ALA A 146 2.21 0.86 5.89
N VAL A 147 2.61 -0.22 5.25
CA VAL A 147 2.41 -0.47 3.82
C VAL A 147 2.05 -1.92 3.59
N ASP A 148 1.08 -2.13 2.69
CA ASP A 148 0.70 -3.44 2.17
C ASP A 148 1.19 -3.56 0.74
N LEU A 149 1.98 -4.60 0.43
CA LEU A 149 2.61 -4.74 -0.87
C LEU A 149 2.97 -6.18 -1.21
N THR A 150 3.25 -6.40 -2.48
CA THR A 150 3.82 -7.64 -3.01
C THR A 150 5.03 -7.38 -3.90
N LEU A 151 5.62 -8.45 -4.41
CA LEU A 151 6.58 -8.41 -5.51
C LEU A 151 5.84 -8.56 -6.84
N ALA A 152 6.32 -7.86 -7.85
CA ALA A 152 5.84 -7.97 -9.23
C ALA A 152 7.02 -8.00 -10.21
N TYR A 153 6.79 -8.48 -11.42
CA TYR A 153 7.78 -8.35 -12.49
C TYR A 153 7.91 -6.89 -12.92
N ALA A 154 9.15 -6.42 -13.04
CA ALA A 154 9.44 -5.01 -13.32
C ALA A 154 9.02 -4.57 -14.73
N ASP A 155 8.93 -5.51 -15.68
CA ASP A 155 8.62 -5.25 -17.08
C ASP A 155 7.11 -5.12 -17.36
N ASN A 156 6.25 -5.73 -16.54
CA ASN A 156 4.82 -5.79 -16.81
C ASN A 156 3.90 -5.57 -15.59
N GLY A 157 4.46 -5.51 -14.37
CA GLY A 157 3.69 -5.30 -13.14
C GLY A 157 2.90 -6.53 -12.67
N GLU A 158 3.05 -7.71 -13.31
CA GLU A 158 2.37 -8.92 -12.89
C GLU A 158 2.89 -9.39 -11.52
N ALA A 159 1.98 -9.55 -10.57
CA ALA A 159 2.33 -9.96 -9.20
C ALA A 159 2.87 -11.39 -9.15
N LEU A 160 3.90 -11.64 -8.33
CA LEU A 160 4.35 -12.97 -8.00
C LEU A 160 3.28 -13.70 -7.18
N ASP A 161 3.14 -15.00 -7.45
CA ASP A 161 2.23 -15.84 -6.65
C ASP A 161 2.76 -16.00 -5.23
N MET A 162 2.00 -15.48 -4.28
CA MET A 162 2.26 -15.56 -2.84
C MET A 162 1.45 -16.66 -2.14
N GLY A 163 0.67 -17.47 -2.91
CA GLY A 163 -0.15 -18.57 -2.42
C GLY A 163 -1.51 -18.14 -1.86
N THR A 164 -1.74 -16.86 -1.66
CA THR A 164 -3.05 -16.26 -1.38
C THR A 164 -3.09 -14.85 -1.96
N GLY A 165 -4.28 -14.38 -2.29
CA GLY A 165 -4.49 -12.96 -2.61
C GLY A 165 -4.29 -12.05 -1.38
N TYR A 166 -4.31 -10.75 -1.65
CA TYR A 166 -4.41 -9.70 -0.65
C TYR A 166 -5.73 -9.84 0.13
N ASP A 167 -5.74 -9.43 1.39
CA ASP A 167 -6.93 -9.52 2.27
C ASP A 167 -7.50 -10.94 2.45
N TYR A 168 -6.72 -11.97 2.19
CA TYR A 168 -7.15 -13.34 2.48
C TYR A 168 -7.09 -13.62 4.00
N PHE A 169 -8.26 -13.66 4.65
CA PHE A 169 -8.38 -13.92 6.09
C PHE A 169 -8.34 -15.42 6.39
N GLY A 170 -7.14 -15.96 6.58
CA GLY A 170 -6.97 -17.39 6.91
C GLY A 170 -5.52 -17.81 7.03
N TYR A 171 -5.28 -18.97 7.63
CA TYR A 171 -3.95 -19.50 7.92
C TYR A 171 -2.99 -19.57 6.71
N PRO A 172 -3.45 -19.84 5.48
CA PRO A 172 -2.57 -19.78 4.30
C PRO A 172 -1.86 -18.43 4.10
N ALA A 173 -2.46 -17.31 4.56
CA ALA A 173 -1.84 -15.99 4.50
C ALA A 173 -0.84 -15.71 5.65
N TYR A 174 -0.83 -16.54 6.70
CA TYR A 174 -0.09 -16.27 7.94
C TYR A 174 1.38 -16.69 7.82
N PRO A 175 2.36 -15.76 7.90
CA PRO A 175 3.79 -16.09 7.97
C PRO A 175 4.14 -17.08 9.08
N ASP A 176 3.47 -16.97 10.23
CA ASP A 176 3.70 -17.86 11.38
C ASP A 176 3.19 -19.29 11.15
N ARG A 177 2.43 -19.54 10.09
CA ARG A 177 1.82 -20.82 9.74
C ARG A 177 2.37 -21.45 8.46
N GLU A 178 3.35 -20.84 7.80
CA GLU A 178 3.85 -21.29 6.49
C GLU A 178 4.25 -22.78 6.51
N LYS A 179 4.97 -23.24 7.54
CA LYS A 179 5.35 -24.66 7.65
C LYS A 179 4.14 -25.59 7.77
N GLN A 180 3.12 -25.20 8.53
CA GLN A 180 1.90 -25.98 8.67
C GLN A 180 1.13 -26.01 7.35
N MET A 181 0.95 -24.87 6.71
CA MET A 181 0.22 -24.73 5.46
C MET A 181 0.90 -25.47 4.30
N LEU A 182 2.24 -25.50 4.27
CA LEU A 182 3.01 -26.31 3.34
C LEU A 182 2.75 -27.80 3.54
N ASN A 183 2.80 -28.29 4.79
CA ASN A 183 2.53 -29.69 5.12
C ASN A 183 1.10 -30.11 4.78
N GLU A 184 0.14 -29.18 4.84
CA GLU A 184 -1.26 -29.40 4.46
C GLU A 184 -1.51 -29.22 2.96
N GLY A 185 -0.49 -28.89 2.16
CA GLY A 185 -0.61 -28.64 0.72
C GLY A 185 -1.45 -27.43 0.34
N LYS A 186 -1.56 -26.44 1.27
CA LYS A 186 -2.32 -25.20 1.05
C LYS A 186 -1.48 -24.10 0.39
N ILE A 187 -0.17 -24.15 0.58
CA ILE A 187 0.82 -23.31 -0.09
C ILE A 187 1.99 -24.18 -0.55
N THR A 188 2.84 -23.64 -1.40
CA THR A 188 4.01 -24.34 -1.96
C THR A 188 5.32 -23.78 -1.41
N GLU A 189 6.44 -24.48 -1.67
CA GLU A 189 7.78 -23.97 -1.39
C GLU A 189 8.09 -22.68 -2.18
N GLU A 190 7.56 -22.55 -3.39
CA GLU A 190 7.71 -21.37 -4.22
C GLU A 190 7.03 -20.15 -3.58
N HIS A 191 5.80 -20.29 -3.10
CA HIS A 191 5.10 -19.22 -2.37
C HIS A 191 5.91 -18.75 -1.16
N ILE A 192 6.47 -19.71 -0.41
CA ILE A 192 7.33 -19.38 0.75
C ILE A 192 8.61 -18.67 0.31
N ALA A 193 9.21 -19.08 -0.81
CA ALA A 193 10.41 -18.44 -1.36
C ALA A 193 10.13 -16.99 -1.76
N ASN A 194 9.03 -16.74 -2.47
CA ASN A 194 8.60 -15.38 -2.85
C ASN A 194 8.37 -14.49 -1.62
N ARG A 195 7.63 -14.99 -0.63
CA ARG A 195 7.42 -14.27 0.65
C ARG A 195 8.73 -14.02 1.41
N LYS A 196 9.71 -14.92 1.34
CA LYS A 196 11.03 -14.73 1.97
C LYS A 196 11.83 -13.61 1.31
N ILE A 197 11.79 -13.50 -0.03
CA ILE A 197 12.41 -12.38 -0.74
C ILE A 197 11.80 -11.08 -0.23
N LEU A 198 10.47 -10.96 -0.25
CA LEU A 198 9.76 -9.76 0.20
C LEU A 198 10.14 -9.39 1.65
N ARG A 199 10.03 -10.33 2.58
CA ARG A 199 10.40 -10.09 4.00
C ARG A 199 11.85 -9.67 4.18
N LYS A 200 12.77 -10.25 3.39
CA LYS A 200 14.21 -9.94 3.47
C LYS A 200 14.48 -8.49 3.10
N VAL A 201 13.95 -8.05 1.96
CA VAL A 201 14.17 -6.69 1.47
C VAL A 201 13.45 -5.66 2.33
N MET A 202 12.22 -5.93 2.79
CA MET A 202 11.50 -5.06 3.70
C MET A 202 12.22 -4.89 5.04
N LYS A 203 12.77 -5.98 5.59
CA LYS A 203 13.59 -5.92 6.80
C LYS A 203 14.87 -5.08 6.60
N HIS A 204 15.49 -5.14 5.41
CA HIS A 204 16.64 -4.30 5.09
C HIS A 204 16.31 -2.81 5.16
N GLY A 205 15.13 -2.38 4.69
CA GLY A 205 14.65 -1.01 4.82
C GLY A 205 14.23 -0.61 6.22
N GLY A 206 14.20 -1.56 7.17
CA GLY A 206 13.84 -1.30 8.58
C GLY A 206 12.39 -1.63 8.93
N PHE A 207 11.65 -2.28 8.05
CA PHE A 207 10.28 -2.70 8.32
C PHE A 207 10.22 -4.02 9.09
N SER A 208 9.10 -4.21 9.79
CA SER A 208 8.72 -5.46 10.44
C SER A 208 7.36 -5.94 9.92
N GLY A 209 7.27 -7.21 9.53
CA GLY A 209 5.99 -7.85 9.19
C GLY A 209 5.22 -8.28 10.43
N ILE A 210 4.01 -8.80 10.22
CA ILE A 210 3.15 -9.40 11.25
C ILE A 210 2.91 -10.87 10.98
N GLY A 211 2.45 -11.60 11.99
CA GLY A 211 2.27 -13.06 11.91
C GLY A 211 1.01 -13.53 11.18
N SER A 212 0.08 -12.62 10.84
CA SER A 212 -1.23 -12.93 10.25
C SER A 212 -1.38 -12.54 8.78
N GLU A 213 -0.43 -11.76 8.22
CA GLU A 213 -0.54 -11.19 6.88
C GLU A 213 0.83 -11.13 6.23
N TRP A 214 1.04 -11.80 5.10
CA TRP A 214 2.33 -11.84 4.41
C TRP A 214 2.66 -10.52 3.70
N TRP A 215 1.65 -9.70 3.38
CA TRP A 215 1.77 -8.42 2.64
C TRP A 215 2.04 -7.21 3.52
N HIS A 216 1.71 -7.28 4.84
CA HIS A 216 1.69 -6.13 5.75
C HIS A 216 3.05 -5.89 6.42
N PHE A 217 3.51 -4.63 6.36
CA PHE A 217 4.78 -4.20 6.94
C PHE A 217 4.66 -2.87 7.68
N ASN A 218 5.18 -2.85 8.90
CA ASN A 218 5.20 -1.70 9.80
C ASN A 218 6.59 -1.07 9.84
N ALA A 219 6.69 0.26 9.66
CA ALA A 219 7.92 1.01 9.82
C ALA A 219 8.22 1.34 11.29
N PHE A 220 7.18 1.50 12.11
CA PHE A 220 7.26 1.86 13.52
C PHE A 220 6.35 0.99 14.37
N SER A 221 6.67 0.89 15.66
CA SER A 221 5.72 0.38 16.64
C SER A 221 4.55 1.36 16.82
N ARG A 222 3.42 0.87 17.33
CA ARG A 222 2.24 1.72 17.60
C ARG A 222 2.55 2.87 18.55
N LYS A 223 3.39 2.64 19.57
CA LYS A 223 3.79 3.66 20.53
C LYS A 223 4.60 4.77 19.83
N GLU A 224 5.61 4.39 19.05
CA GLU A 224 6.44 5.34 18.31
C GLU A 224 5.62 6.12 17.28
N ALA A 225 4.68 5.46 16.58
CA ALA A 225 3.79 6.13 15.63
C ALA A 225 2.94 7.21 16.31
N ALA A 226 2.32 6.88 17.44
CA ALA A 226 1.50 7.83 18.20
C ALA A 226 2.30 8.98 18.83
N GLU A 227 3.58 8.77 19.16
CA GLU A 227 4.46 9.80 19.68
C GLU A 227 5.01 10.74 18.59
N LYS A 228 5.20 10.24 17.37
CA LYS A 228 5.87 10.97 16.28
C LYS A 228 4.91 11.60 15.27
N PHE A 229 3.76 10.98 15.07
CA PHE A 229 2.84 11.33 13.99
C PHE A 229 1.41 11.47 14.50
N GLY A 230 0.64 12.38 13.91
CA GLY A 230 -0.81 12.42 14.07
C GLY A 230 -1.50 11.36 13.22
N MET A 231 -2.68 10.90 13.64
CA MET A 231 -3.56 10.14 12.73
C MET A 231 -4.04 11.06 11.61
N VAL A 232 -3.97 10.57 10.39
CA VAL A 232 -4.55 11.22 9.21
C VAL A 232 -6.07 11.04 9.27
N LYS A 233 -6.82 12.14 9.10
CA LYS A 233 -8.28 12.19 9.28
C LYS A 233 -9.03 11.97 7.98
#